data_0448a82c4a6fd02ec8966c476419174c
#
_entry.id   0448a82c4a6fd02ec8966c476419174c
#
_cell.length_a   1.000
_cell.length_b   1.000
_cell.length_c   1.000
_cell.angle_alpha   90.00
_cell.angle_beta   90.00
_cell.angle_gamma   90.00
#
_symmetry.space_group_name_H-M   'P 1'
#
loop_
_entity.id
_entity.type
_entity.pdbx_description
1 polymer ?
#
loop_
_entity_poly.entity_id
_entity_poly.type
_entity_poly.pdbx_seq_one_letter_code
_entity_poly.pdbx_strand_id
1 'polypeptide(L)'
;MASAETEARLRLLPKVELHQHVDGSIPAEVTWELMRHYRLHPVETLAEMRTRLELQPEEEGTLLAYLDKMHYPLWITQFYENVAKVTEAIVDAAAAVGVQTLELRYSPIIHTFAGLTPRQSIRAVLSGMNHASRRHAGMRLGLIVIAMRQHGPHIAKILARQAISEAQHLHARVGVVGFDIAGPEKGNPPRLFKSAYEIARLGHLGLTVHAGEDAPVDYVWEAVDRLGAQRIGHGCAAVGDPELLRRLARDEIVVECCLSSNYHTGAIKRGTPHPIQRFLEAGVPVAICCDNTTVSRTDSVRESARAAEEIGLEAVEAAHRAAEAHTFIHPETALRESDGE
;
A
#
# COMPACT_ATOMS: atom_id res chain seq x y z
N MET A 1 19.77 -6.38 -14.56
CA MET A 1 19.39 -4.94 -14.62
C MET A 1 18.71 -4.70 -15.94
N ALA A 2 17.51 -4.11 -15.90
CA ALA A 2 16.76 -3.75 -17.11
C ALA A 2 17.61 -2.89 -18.05
N SER A 3 17.41 -3.02 -19.38
CA SER A 3 18.12 -2.17 -20.35
C SER A 3 17.67 -0.71 -20.19
N ALA A 4 18.52 0.24 -20.60
CA ALA A 4 18.16 1.69 -20.59
C ALA A 4 16.89 1.96 -21.43
N GLU A 5 16.66 1.20 -22.48
CA GLU A 5 15.46 1.28 -23.32
C GLU A 5 14.22 0.79 -22.54
N THR A 6 14.33 -0.32 -21.81
CA THR A 6 13.25 -0.84 -20.95
C THR A 6 12.88 0.17 -19.86
N GLU A 7 13.89 0.75 -19.21
CA GLU A 7 13.65 1.77 -18.17
C GLU A 7 12.97 3.03 -18.75
N ALA A 8 13.40 3.52 -19.90
CA ALA A 8 12.76 4.65 -20.58
C ALA A 8 11.29 4.36 -20.93
N ARG A 9 10.98 3.14 -21.42
CA ARG A 9 9.62 2.72 -21.71
C ARG A 9 8.76 2.63 -20.44
N LEU A 10 9.31 2.08 -19.36
CA LEU A 10 8.63 2.00 -18.07
C LEU A 10 8.35 3.38 -17.44
N ARG A 11 9.23 4.37 -17.67
CA ARG A 11 8.96 5.75 -17.20
C ARG A 11 7.76 6.38 -17.90
N LEU A 12 7.54 6.07 -19.16
CA LEU A 12 6.40 6.58 -19.95
C LEU A 12 5.09 5.81 -19.73
N LEU A 13 5.18 4.57 -19.24
CA LEU A 13 4.01 3.74 -18.97
C LEU A 13 3.15 4.39 -17.87
N PRO A 14 1.84 4.61 -18.11
CA PRO A 14 0.91 4.93 -17.03
C PRO A 14 0.87 3.82 -15.99
N LYS A 15 1.21 4.15 -14.74
CA LYS A 15 1.30 3.15 -13.66
C LYS A 15 0.14 3.26 -12.71
N VAL A 16 -0.26 2.11 -12.18
CA VAL A 16 -1.27 1.94 -11.15
C VAL A 16 -0.58 1.38 -9.92
N GLU A 17 -0.74 2.05 -8.79
CA GLU A 17 -0.18 1.65 -7.51
C GLU A 17 -1.32 1.43 -6.51
N LEU A 18 -1.54 0.16 -6.14
CA LEU A 18 -2.65 -0.25 -5.27
C LEU A 18 -2.21 -0.58 -3.84
N HIS A 19 -0.89 -0.59 -3.55
CA HIS A 19 -0.35 -0.99 -2.27
C HIS A 19 0.89 -0.17 -1.89
N GLN A 20 0.66 1.06 -1.45
CA GLN A 20 1.73 1.93 -0.94
C GLN A 20 1.37 2.49 0.43
N HIS A 21 2.20 2.19 1.44
CA HIS A 21 2.00 2.67 2.80
C HIS A 21 2.47 4.12 2.97
N VAL A 22 1.74 4.91 3.74
CA VAL A 22 2.12 6.29 4.06
C VAL A 22 3.37 6.31 4.95
N ASP A 23 3.36 5.54 6.02
CA ASP A 23 4.37 5.55 7.09
C ASP A 23 5.76 5.12 6.62
N GLY A 24 5.86 4.17 5.69
CA GLY A 24 7.14 3.71 5.13
C GLY A 24 7.53 4.34 3.79
N SER A 25 6.76 5.31 3.29
CA SER A 25 7.01 5.97 2.00
C SER A 25 7.34 7.46 2.11
N ILE A 26 7.49 7.99 3.33
CA ILE A 26 7.81 9.41 3.53
C ILE A 26 9.24 9.68 3.03
N PRO A 27 9.45 10.58 2.07
CA PRO A 27 10.78 10.92 1.60
C PRO A 27 11.70 11.34 2.76
N ALA A 28 12.94 10.85 2.75
CA ALA A 28 13.90 11.10 3.83
C ALA A 28 14.17 12.60 4.04
N GLU A 29 14.14 13.38 2.97
CA GLU A 29 14.27 14.85 2.98
C GLU A 29 13.17 15.49 3.82
N VAL A 30 11.94 15.06 3.65
CA VAL A 30 10.77 15.59 4.36
C VAL A 30 10.82 15.21 5.84
N THR A 31 11.18 13.95 6.14
CA THR A 31 11.37 13.49 7.52
C THR A 31 12.46 14.32 8.21
N TRP A 32 13.61 14.50 7.56
CA TRP A 32 14.74 15.24 8.10
C TRP A 32 14.42 16.73 8.29
N GLU A 33 13.74 17.37 7.32
CA GLU A 33 13.29 18.76 7.42
C GLU A 33 12.34 18.98 8.61
N LEU A 34 11.32 18.12 8.75
CA LEU A 34 10.35 18.21 9.85
C LEU A 34 11.01 17.96 11.20
N MET A 35 11.91 16.98 11.32
CA MET A 35 12.65 16.77 12.57
C MET A 35 13.46 18.00 12.96
N ARG A 36 14.18 18.61 12.04
CA ARG A 36 14.92 19.85 12.30
C ARG A 36 14.01 21.00 12.69
N HIS A 37 12.86 21.14 12.05
CA HIS A 37 11.86 22.15 12.41
C HIS A 37 11.44 22.04 13.89
N TYR A 38 11.24 20.81 14.37
CA TYR A 38 10.92 20.54 15.78
C TYR A 38 12.16 20.46 16.70
N ARG A 39 13.34 20.78 16.21
CA ARG A 39 14.63 20.68 16.93
C ARG A 39 14.92 19.25 17.43
N LEU A 40 14.43 18.26 16.72
CA LEU A 40 14.77 16.86 16.92
C LEU A 40 15.99 16.55 16.04
N HIS A 41 17.09 16.15 16.67
CA HIS A 41 18.36 15.89 15.98
C HIS A 41 18.83 14.46 16.25
N PRO A 42 18.09 13.41 15.79
CA PRO A 42 18.53 12.03 16.00
C PRO A 42 19.76 11.68 15.15
N VAL A 43 20.04 12.49 14.12
CA VAL A 43 21.18 12.38 13.20
C VAL A 43 21.65 13.77 12.78
N GLU A 44 22.90 13.88 12.32
CA GLU A 44 23.51 15.16 11.96
C GLU A 44 23.32 15.53 10.48
N THR A 45 23.13 14.54 9.61
CA THR A 45 23.07 14.74 8.16
C THR A 45 21.87 14.04 7.54
N LEU A 46 21.45 14.53 6.35
CA LEU A 46 20.43 13.87 5.54
C LEU A 46 20.88 12.46 5.10
N ALA A 47 22.18 12.25 4.86
CA ALA A 47 22.70 10.94 4.50
C ALA A 47 22.49 9.90 5.62
N GLU A 48 22.77 10.31 6.85
CA GLU A 48 22.50 9.47 8.05
C GLU A 48 20.99 9.24 8.22
N MET A 49 20.14 10.26 7.97
CA MET A 49 18.69 10.08 8.02
C MET A 49 18.23 9.02 7.00
N ARG A 50 18.74 9.05 5.77
CA ARG A 50 18.44 8.00 4.78
C ARG A 50 18.84 6.63 5.28
N THR A 51 20.05 6.45 5.84
CA THR A 51 20.48 5.17 6.41
C THR A 51 19.53 4.68 7.50
N ARG A 52 18.95 5.58 8.30
CA ARG A 52 17.99 5.22 9.36
C ARG A 52 16.62 4.80 8.82
N LEU A 53 16.18 5.41 7.73
CA LEU A 53 14.85 5.17 7.15
C LEU A 53 14.85 4.03 6.13
N GLU A 54 15.96 3.82 5.44
CA GLU A 54 16.12 2.79 4.43
C GLU A 54 16.61 1.48 5.04
N LEU A 55 16.05 0.36 4.62
CA LEU A 55 16.54 -0.96 5.04
C LEU A 55 17.93 -1.21 4.45
N GLN A 56 18.89 -1.52 5.31
CA GLN A 56 20.24 -1.85 4.87
C GLN A 56 20.34 -3.36 4.54
N PRO A 57 21.26 -3.77 3.65
CA PRO A 57 21.37 -5.17 3.22
C PRO A 57 21.56 -6.16 4.37
N GLU A 58 22.27 -5.76 5.43
CA GLU A 58 22.52 -6.57 6.63
C GLU A 58 21.31 -6.70 7.56
N GLU A 59 20.29 -5.88 7.39
CA GLU A 59 19.06 -5.86 8.19
C GLU A 59 17.92 -6.67 7.53
N GLU A 60 18.11 -7.12 6.29
CA GLU A 60 17.09 -7.84 5.54
C GLU A 60 16.77 -9.23 6.12
N GLY A 61 15.58 -9.74 5.81
CA GLY A 61 15.16 -11.11 6.10
C GLY A 61 14.17 -11.26 7.25
N THR A 62 13.70 -10.18 7.85
CA THR A 62 12.62 -10.23 8.85
C THR A 62 11.66 -9.05 8.71
N LEU A 63 10.35 -9.33 8.86
CA LEU A 63 9.33 -8.29 8.88
C LEU A 63 9.56 -7.27 10.01
N LEU A 64 10.06 -7.70 11.16
CA LEU A 64 10.28 -6.80 12.31
C LEU A 64 11.35 -5.76 12.02
N ALA A 65 12.50 -6.14 11.44
CA ALA A 65 13.55 -5.19 11.05
C ALA A 65 13.05 -4.19 10.00
N TYR A 66 12.21 -4.66 9.08
CA TYR A 66 11.59 -3.83 8.06
C TYR A 66 10.65 -2.77 8.69
N LEU A 67 9.79 -3.18 9.62
CA LEU A 67 8.85 -2.28 10.31
C LEU A 67 9.55 -1.29 11.26
N ASP A 68 10.72 -1.63 11.81
CA ASP A 68 11.48 -0.74 12.70
C ASP A 68 11.96 0.54 12.01
N LYS A 69 12.10 0.53 10.67
CA LYS A 69 12.45 1.71 9.88
C LYS A 69 11.43 2.85 9.95
N MET A 70 10.18 2.55 10.32
CA MET A 70 9.12 3.55 10.46
C MET A 70 9.17 4.31 11.78
N HIS A 71 10.12 4.00 12.68
CA HIS A 71 10.22 4.61 14.01
C HIS A 71 10.37 6.14 13.95
N TYR A 72 11.31 6.67 13.16
CA TYR A 72 11.54 8.12 13.07
C TYR A 72 10.38 8.87 12.41
N PRO A 73 9.78 8.42 11.31
CA PRO A 73 8.58 9.03 10.76
C PRO A 73 7.47 9.19 11.79
N LEU A 74 7.26 8.23 12.69
CA LEU A 74 6.22 8.31 13.73
C LEU A 74 6.43 9.47 14.72
N TRP A 75 7.65 9.94 14.93
CA TRP A 75 7.90 11.09 15.83
C TRP A 75 7.30 12.39 15.29
N ILE A 76 7.23 12.56 13.99
CA ILE A 76 6.76 13.78 13.33
C ILE A 76 5.32 13.67 12.82
N THR A 77 4.80 12.47 12.61
CA THR A 77 3.46 12.25 12.06
C THR A 77 2.37 12.12 13.15
N GLN A 78 2.56 12.78 14.30
CA GLN A 78 1.59 12.86 15.38
C GLN A 78 0.75 14.15 15.33
N PHE A 79 0.99 15.03 14.34
CA PHE A 79 0.34 16.32 14.17
C PHE A 79 -0.35 16.37 12.81
N TYR A 80 -1.55 16.95 12.78
CA TYR A 80 -2.39 17.00 11.57
C TYR A 80 -1.66 17.55 10.35
N GLU A 81 -0.99 18.70 10.52
CA GLU A 81 -0.31 19.41 9.47
C GLU A 81 0.87 18.61 8.90
N ASN A 82 1.57 17.88 9.77
CA ASN A 82 2.68 17.05 9.35
C ASN A 82 2.21 15.82 8.58
N VAL A 83 1.15 15.17 9.06
CA VAL A 83 0.54 14.05 8.33
C VAL A 83 0.07 14.49 6.94
N ALA A 84 -0.56 15.66 6.83
CA ALA A 84 -0.95 16.23 5.54
C ALA A 84 0.27 16.51 4.66
N LYS A 85 1.32 17.17 5.20
CA LYS A 85 2.54 17.51 4.46
C LYS A 85 3.28 16.27 3.95
N VAL A 86 3.46 15.23 4.76
CA VAL A 86 4.16 14.01 4.32
C VAL A 86 3.34 13.26 3.27
N THR A 87 2.02 13.22 3.41
CA THR A 87 1.14 12.59 2.43
C THR A 87 1.21 13.31 1.08
N GLU A 88 1.19 14.64 1.09
CA GLU A 88 1.36 15.47 -0.11
C GLU A 88 2.67 15.13 -0.83
N ALA A 89 3.78 15.03 -0.10
CA ALA A 89 5.09 14.69 -0.65
C ALA A 89 5.15 13.26 -1.24
N ILE A 90 4.44 12.30 -0.64
CA ILE A 90 4.34 10.93 -1.18
C ILE A 90 3.59 10.93 -2.52
N VAL A 91 2.47 11.65 -2.61
CA VAL A 91 1.72 11.77 -3.88
C VAL A 91 2.56 12.45 -4.96
N ASP A 92 3.29 13.53 -4.61
CA ASP A 92 4.21 14.22 -5.55
C ASP A 92 5.30 13.27 -6.06
N ALA A 93 5.88 12.46 -5.18
CA ALA A 93 6.90 11.47 -5.55
C ALA A 93 6.34 10.39 -6.49
N ALA A 94 5.12 9.90 -6.23
CA ALA A 94 4.45 8.93 -7.10
C ALA A 94 4.12 9.52 -8.48
N ALA A 95 3.63 10.77 -8.52
CA ALA A 95 3.38 11.49 -9.77
C ALA A 95 4.64 11.64 -10.62
N ALA A 96 5.77 11.97 -9.98
CA ALA A 96 7.06 12.17 -10.66
C ALA A 96 7.57 10.93 -11.40
N VAL A 97 7.13 9.73 -11.01
CA VAL A 97 7.47 8.46 -11.66
C VAL A 97 6.34 7.91 -12.54
N GLY A 98 5.31 8.72 -12.83
CA GLY A 98 4.24 8.39 -13.78
C GLY A 98 3.13 7.51 -13.22
N VAL A 99 2.92 7.47 -11.90
CA VAL A 99 1.73 6.87 -11.30
C VAL A 99 0.52 7.75 -11.61
N GLN A 100 -0.52 7.16 -12.17
CA GLN A 100 -1.78 7.85 -12.51
C GLN A 100 -2.93 7.46 -11.58
N THR A 101 -2.91 6.22 -11.06
CA THR A 101 -3.88 5.75 -10.06
C THR A 101 -3.11 5.30 -8.84
N LEU A 102 -3.39 5.91 -7.69
CA LEU A 102 -2.68 5.66 -6.43
C LEU A 102 -3.66 5.41 -5.30
N GLU A 103 -3.60 4.23 -4.72
CA GLU A 103 -4.25 3.90 -3.46
C GLU A 103 -3.21 3.85 -2.34
N LEU A 104 -3.14 4.93 -1.55
CA LEU A 104 -2.34 4.94 -0.33
C LEU A 104 -3.04 4.15 0.77
N ARG A 105 -2.26 3.52 1.63
CA ARG A 105 -2.78 2.83 2.82
C ARG A 105 -1.98 3.18 4.07
N TYR A 106 -2.62 3.18 5.23
CA TYR A 106 -1.96 3.40 6.51
C TYR A 106 -2.89 3.06 7.69
N SER A 107 -2.31 2.93 8.87
CA SER A 107 -3.08 2.74 10.11
C SER A 107 -3.26 4.06 10.87
N PRO A 108 -4.50 4.59 11.00
CA PRO A 108 -4.71 5.85 11.72
C PRO A 108 -4.30 5.79 13.19
N ILE A 109 -4.34 4.61 13.82
CA ILE A 109 -4.13 4.46 15.26
C ILE A 109 -2.69 4.79 15.68
N ILE A 110 -1.69 4.56 14.80
CA ILE A 110 -0.28 4.83 15.12
C ILE A 110 0.07 6.33 15.09
N HIS A 111 -0.84 7.18 14.65
CA HIS A 111 -0.68 8.63 14.58
C HIS A 111 -1.50 9.37 15.66
N THR A 112 -1.91 8.68 16.73
CA THR A 112 -2.80 9.26 17.75
C THR A 112 -2.12 9.55 19.09
N PHE A 113 -0.82 9.31 19.23
CA PHE A 113 -0.11 9.40 20.51
C PHE A 113 0.02 10.83 21.04
N ALA A 114 -0.08 11.85 20.19
CA ALA A 114 -0.08 13.27 20.58
C ALA A 114 -1.47 13.91 20.61
N GLY A 115 -2.55 13.10 20.65
CA GLY A 115 -3.92 13.59 20.87
C GLY A 115 -4.81 13.68 19.63
N LEU A 116 -4.31 13.34 18.43
CA LEU A 116 -5.20 13.15 17.28
C LEU A 116 -6.15 11.97 17.55
N THR A 117 -7.41 12.12 17.19
CA THR A 117 -8.31 10.98 17.05
C THR A 117 -8.00 10.24 15.74
N PRO A 118 -8.31 8.92 15.62
CA PRO A 118 -8.14 8.21 14.37
C PRO A 118 -8.85 8.88 13.18
N ARG A 119 -10.02 9.47 13.40
CA ARG A 119 -10.75 10.23 12.38
C ARG A 119 -10.01 11.50 11.93
N GLN A 120 -9.40 12.23 12.86
CA GLN A 120 -8.57 13.40 12.51
C GLN A 120 -7.32 12.97 11.72
N SER A 121 -6.71 11.85 12.10
CA SER A 121 -5.60 11.29 11.35
C SER A 121 -6.02 10.92 9.91
N ILE A 122 -7.17 10.25 9.71
CA ILE A 122 -7.71 9.98 8.36
C ILE A 122 -7.87 11.28 7.57
N ARG A 123 -8.49 12.29 8.15
CA ARG A 123 -8.70 13.59 7.51
C ARG A 123 -7.40 14.31 7.18
N ALA A 124 -6.36 14.14 7.99
CA ALA A 124 -5.04 14.72 7.71
C ALA A 124 -4.41 14.11 6.44
N VAL A 125 -4.47 12.79 6.28
CA VAL A 125 -4.03 12.12 5.04
C VAL A 125 -4.86 12.57 3.85
N LEU A 126 -6.19 12.56 3.96
CA LEU A 126 -7.09 13.03 2.90
C LEU A 126 -6.84 14.50 2.53
N SER A 127 -6.50 15.35 3.51
CA SER A 127 -6.11 16.74 3.26
C SER A 127 -4.85 16.85 2.39
N GLY A 128 -3.80 16.08 2.72
CA GLY A 128 -2.58 16.03 1.92
C GLY A 128 -2.84 15.53 0.49
N MET A 129 -3.61 14.45 0.34
CA MET A 129 -4.02 13.92 -0.96
C MET A 129 -4.82 14.96 -1.77
N ASN A 130 -5.77 15.68 -1.15
CA ASN A 130 -6.54 16.73 -1.81
C ASN A 130 -5.66 17.92 -2.24
N HIS A 131 -4.66 18.30 -1.45
CA HIS A 131 -3.72 19.34 -1.85
C HIS A 131 -2.89 18.91 -3.07
N ALA A 132 -2.36 17.69 -3.05
CA ALA A 132 -1.59 17.15 -4.17
C ALA A 132 -2.45 16.97 -5.44
N SER A 133 -3.73 16.55 -5.31
CA SER A 133 -4.63 16.34 -6.46
C SER A 133 -4.87 17.60 -7.29
N ARG A 134 -4.72 18.79 -6.69
CA ARG A 134 -4.83 20.07 -7.41
C ARG A 134 -3.64 20.33 -8.35
N ARG A 135 -2.46 19.80 -7.99
CA ARG A 135 -1.26 19.88 -8.83
C ARG A 135 -1.20 18.76 -9.86
N HIS A 136 -1.77 17.62 -9.52
CA HIS A 136 -1.78 16.40 -10.33
C HIS A 136 -3.20 16.04 -10.75
N ALA A 137 -3.86 16.95 -11.48
CA ALA A 137 -5.29 16.87 -11.82
C ALA A 137 -5.68 15.56 -12.57
N GLY A 138 -4.73 14.93 -13.27
CA GLY A 138 -4.94 13.64 -13.96
C GLY A 138 -4.76 12.41 -13.06
N MET A 139 -4.29 12.56 -11.82
CA MET A 139 -4.16 11.43 -10.89
C MET A 139 -5.49 11.11 -10.20
N ARG A 140 -5.76 9.81 -10.10
CA ARG A 140 -6.85 9.26 -9.28
C ARG A 140 -6.26 8.81 -7.95
N LEU A 141 -6.85 9.27 -6.85
CA LEU A 141 -6.32 9.08 -5.51
C LEU A 141 -7.38 8.47 -4.59
N GLY A 142 -7.03 7.42 -3.87
CA GLY A 142 -7.87 6.79 -2.87
C GLY A 142 -7.08 6.40 -1.62
N LEU A 143 -7.76 6.34 -0.48
CA LEU A 143 -7.16 5.95 0.80
C LEU A 143 -7.75 4.63 1.28
N ILE A 144 -6.90 3.68 1.66
CA ILE A 144 -7.26 2.44 2.34
C ILE A 144 -6.89 2.58 3.81
N VAL A 145 -7.84 2.35 4.69
CA VAL A 145 -7.61 2.36 6.15
C VAL A 145 -7.19 0.98 6.62
N ILE A 146 -6.04 0.91 7.29
CA ILE A 146 -5.51 -0.33 7.87
C ILE A 146 -5.90 -0.44 9.35
N ALA A 147 -6.38 -1.61 9.76
CA ALA A 147 -6.38 -2.02 11.14
C ALA A 147 -5.16 -2.91 11.43
N MET A 148 -4.31 -2.49 12.36
CA MET A 148 -3.15 -3.28 12.75
C MET A 148 -3.59 -4.49 13.57
N ARG A 149 -3.13 -5.69 13.19
CA ARG A 149 -3.53 -6.99 13.79
C ARG A 149 -3.29 -7.05 15.28
N GLN A 150 -2.15 -6.51 15.76
CA GLN A 150 -1.79 -6.50 17.18
C GLN A 150 -2.69 -5.63 18.07
N HIS A 151 -3.48 -4.72 17.48
CA HIS A 151 -4.45 -3.93 18.25
C HIS A 151 -5.81 -4.64 18.41
N GLY A 152 -5.98 -5.77 17.74
CA GLY A 152 -7.11 -6.67 17.89
C GLY A 152 -8.41 -6.25 17.19
N PRO A 153 -9.41 -7.15 17.18
CA PRO A 153 -10.61 -6.98 16.37
C PRO A 153 -11.55 -5.86 16.86
N HIS A 154 -11.48 -5.45 18.13
CA HIS A 154 -12.30 -4.35 18.64
C HIS A 154 -11.86 -3.00 18.03
N ILE A 155 -10.56 -2.75 17.98
CA ILE A 155 -10.02 -1.54 17.33
C ILE A 155 -10.31 -1.59 15.84
N ALA A 156 -10.16 -2.73 15.19
CA ALA A 156 -10.50 -2.88 13.77
C ALA A 156 -11.95 -2.49 13.45
N LYS A 157 -12.93 -2.87 14.30
CA LYS A 157 -14.33 -2.45 14.11
C LYS A 157 -14.53 -0.95 14.25
N ILE A 158 -13.78 -0.29 15.15
CA ILE A 158 -13.83 1.16 15.30
C ILE A 158 -13.27 1.82 14.04
N LEU A 159 -12.12 1.36 13.57
CA LEU A 159 -11.48 1.90 12.38
C LEU A 159 -12.33 1.69 11.11
N ALA A 160 -12.99 0.53 10.96
CA ALA A 160 -13.90 0.30 9.85
C ALA A 160 -15.07 1.32 9.83
N ARG A 161 -15.67 1.62 10.99
CA ARG A 161 -16.72 2.66 11.08
C ARG A 161 -16.19 4.05 10.73
N GLN A 162 -14.98 4.37 11.15
CA GLN A 162 -14.37 5.66 10.85
C GLN A 162 -13.98 5.77 9.37
N ALA A 163 -13.48 4.70 8.78
CA ALA A 163 -13.23 4.62 7.35
C ALA A 163 -14.49 4.93 6.54
N ILE A 164 -15.62 4.31 6.88
CA ILE A 164 -16.93 4.56 6.23
C ILE A 164 -17.34 6.03 6.36
N SER A 165 -17.09 6.66 7.51
CA SER A 165 -17.49 8.07 7.71
C SER A 165 -16.71 9.07 6.85
N GLU A 166 -15.61 8.65 6.26
CA GLU A 166 -14.76 9.43 5.35
C GLU A 166 -14.66 8.75 3.96
N ALA A 167 -15.64 7.89 3.63
CA ALA A 167 -15.68 7.19 2.35
C ALA A 167 -15.74 8.16 1.16
N GLN A 168 -15.11 7.76 0.05
CA GLN A 168 -15.19 8.51 -1.18
C GLN A 168 -16.63 8.55 -1.69
N HIS A 169 -17.16 9.75 -1.89
CA HIS A 169 -18.45 9.94 -2.56
C HIS A 169 -18.26 9.99 -4.07
N LEU A 170 -19.32 9.71 -4.84
CA LEU A 170 -19.29 9.67 -6.31
C LEU A 170 -18.75 10.97 -6.95
N HIS A 171 -18.87 12.12 -6.26
CA HIS A 171 -18.41 13.41 -6.75
C HIS A 171 -17.13 13.92 -6.04
N ALA A 172 -16.53 13.10 -5.18
CA ALA A 172 -15.31 13.48 -4.48
C ALA A 172 -14.08 12.90 -5.18
N ARG A 173 -13.08 13.73 -5.44
CA ARG A 173 -11.81 13.30 -6.05
C ARG A 173 -11.00 12.38 -5.12
N VAL A 174 -11.12 12.56 -3.81
CA VAL A 174 -10.35 11.85 -2.79
C VAL A 174 -11.26 11.45 -1.63
N GLY A 175 -11.07 10.25 -1.12
CA GLY A 175 -11.77 9.73 0.05
C GLY A 175 -11.23 8.36 0.43
N VAL A 176 -11.81 7.77 1.48
CA VAL A 176 -11.51 6.39 1.84
C VAL A 176 -12.23 5.46 0.85
N VAL A 177 -11.46 4.59 0.22
CA VAL A 177 -11.97 3.66 -0.82
C VAL A 177 -11.90 2.20 -0.38
N GLY A 178 -11.11 1.88 0.66
CA GLY A 178 -10.93 0.49 1.09
C GLY A 178 -10.58 0.32 2.55
N PHE A 179 -10.58 -0.94 2.96
CA PHE A 179 -10.22 -1.39 4.30
C PHE A 179 -9.28 -2.59 4.22
N ASP A 180 -8.29 -2.64 5.15
CA ASP A 180 -7.24 -3.64 5.18
C ASP A 180 -6.89 -4.03 6.62
N ILE A 181 -6.22 -5.17 6.81
CA ILE A 181 -5.52 -5.55 8.03
C ILE A 181 -4.05 -5.84 7.71
N ALA A 182 -3.14 -5.33 8.51
CA ALA A 182 -1.69 -5.51 8.36
C ALA A 182 -0.99 -5.68 9.71
N GLY A 183 0.34 -5.78 9.66
CA GLY A 183 1.18 -6.07 10.82
C GLY A 183 1.38 -7.55 11.06
N PRO A 184 1.94 -7.98 12.20
CA PRO A 184 2.35 -9.36 12.44
C PRO A 184 1.23 -10.36 12.17
N GLU A 185 1.39 -11.22 11.16
CA GLU A 185 0.37 -12.21 10.80
C GLU A 185 0.33 -13.36 11.81
N LYS A 186 1.50 -13.88 12.23
CA LYS A 186 1.60 -15.03 13.13
C LYS A 186 0.83 -14.80 14.43
N GLY A 187 -0.09 -15.71 14.75
CA GLY A 187 -0.94 -15.61 15.94
C GLY A 187 -2.17 -14.68 15.78
N ASN A 188 -2.29 -13.96 14.65
CA ASN A 188 -3.37 -13.02 14.39
C ASN A 188 -4.11 -13.35 13.06
N PRO A 189 -4.78 -14.51 12.98
CA PRO A 189 -5.39 -14.97 11.74
C PRO A 189 -6.54 -14.07 11.26
N PRO A 190 -6.78 -13.97 9.95
CA PRO A 190 -7.80 -13.12 9.35
C PRO A 190 -9.21 -13.32 9.94
N ARG A 191 -9.60 -14.54 10.27
CA ARG A 191 -10.94 -14.84 10.85
C ARG A 191 -11.31 -14.01 12.08
N LEU A 192 -10.32 -13.54 12.86
CA LEU A 192 -10.56 -12.69 14.04
C LEU A 192 -11.18 -11.34 13.66
N PHE A 193 -10.92 -10.87 12.45
CA PHE A 193 -11.31 -9.54 11.96
C PHE A 193 -12.62 -9.54 11.15
N LYS A 194 -13.30 -10.69 11.04
CA LYS A 194 -14.51 -10.88 10.24
C LYS A 194 -15.55 -9.77 10.46
N SER A 195 -15.85 -9.42 11.72
CA SER A 195 -16.86 -8.40 12.00
C SER A 195 -16.44 -6.99 11.55
N ALA A 196 -15.14 -6.68 11.49
CA ALA A 196 -14.67 -5.40 10.95
C ALA A 196 -14.86 -5.36 9.43
N TYR A 197 -14.57 -6.46 8.74
CA TYR A 197 -14.80 -6.58 7.30
C TYR A 197 -16.29 -6.59 6.91
N GLU A 198 -17.16 -7.19 7.73
CA GLU A 198 -18.61 -7.08 7.55
C GLU A 198 -19.08 -5.62 7.63
N ILE A 199 -18.55 -4.85 8.59
CA ILE A 199 -18.83 -3.41 8.72
C ILE A 199 -18.32 -2.67 7.47
N ALA A 200 -17.07 -2.88 7.04
CA ALA A 200 -16.48 -2.23 5.89
C ALA A 200 -17.28 -2.52 4.60
N ARG A 201 -17.68 -3.78 4.39
CA ARG A 201 -18.51 -4.20 3.26
C ARG A 201 -19.88 -3.54 3.24
N LEU A 202 -20.54 -3.43 4.40
CA LEU A 202 -21.82 -2.71 4.53
C LEU A 202 -21.69 -1.22 4.23
N GLY A 203 -20.49 -0.66 4.41
CA GLY A 203 -20.14 0.71 4.03
C GLY A 203 -19.62 0.84 2.60
N HIS A 204 -19.73 -0.20 1.78
CA HIS A 204 -19.29 -0.24 0.38
C HIS A 204 -17.80 0.05 0.16
N LEU A 205 -16.94 -0.20 1.16
CA LEU A 205 -15.49 -0.11 0.99
C LEU A 205 -14.95 -1.35 0.28
N GLY A 206 -13.95 -1.15 -0.57
CA GLY A 206 -13.16 -2.24 -1.12
C GLY A 206 -12.42 -3.02 -0.02
N LEU A 207 -12.27 -4.34 -0.19
CA LEU A 207 -11.69 -5.22 0.81
C LEU A 207 -10.39 -5.83 0.31
N THR A 208 -9.27 -5.40 0.90
CA THR A 208 -7.95 -6.02 0.69
C THR A 208 -7.44 -6.60 2.01
N VAL A 209 -6.51 -7.54 1.96
CA VAL A 209 -6.00 -8.21 3.16
C VAL A 209 -4.53 -8.55 2.96
N HIS A 210 -3.63 -8.02 3.80
CA HIS A 210 -2.29 -8.60 3.90
C HIS A 210 -2.42 -10.04 4.38
N ALA A 211 -2.04 -11.01 3.58
CA ALA A 211 -2.12 -12.43 3.96
C ALA A 211 -1.09 -13.27 3.20
N GLY A 212 -0.42 -14.17 3.91
CA GLY A 212 0.55 -15.08 3.34
C GLY A 212 1.90 -14.44 3.01
N GLU A 213 2.25 -13.34 3.68
CA GLU A 213 3.59 -12.76 3.71
C GLU A 213 4.48 -13.48 4.73
N ASP A 214 4.06 -13.48 6.00
CA ASP A 214 4.78 -14.11 7.13
C ASP A 214 3.97 -15.21 7.81
N ALA A 215 2.89 -15.68 7.18
CA ALA A 215 1.99 -16.71 7.67
C ALA A 215 1.70 -17.77 6.59
N PRO A 216 1.22 -18.97 7.00
CA PRO A 216 0.92 -20.05 6.07
C PRO A 216 -0.28 -19.75 5.17
N VAL A 217 -0.42 -20.54 4.13
CA VAL A 217 -1.48 -20.43 3.10
C VAL A 217 -2.90 -20.40 3.66
N ASP A 218 -3.15 -21.03 4.80
CA ASP A 218 -4.46 -20.99 5.47
C ASP A 218 -4.94 -19.55 5.73
N TYR A 219 -4.02 -18.60 5.95
CA TYR A 219 -4.38 -17.20 6.17
C TYR A 219 -4.89 -16.55 4.88
N VAL A 220 -4.39 -16.95 3.73
CA VAL A 220 -4.92 -16.48 2.45
C VAL A 220 -6.31 -17.08 2.21
N TRP A 221 -6.53 -18.37 2.49
CA TRP A 221 -7.86 -18.99 2.47
C TRP A 221 -8.85 -18.24 3.37
N GLU A 222 -8.45 -17.93 4.62
CA GLU A 222 -9.32 -17.20 5.55
C GLU A 222 -9.62 -15.77 5.05
N ALA A 223 -8.65 -15.09 4.43
CA ALA A 223 -8.86 -13.78 3.85
C ALA A 223 -9.93 -13.83 2.74
N VAL A 224 -9.87 -14.81 1.87
CA VAL A 224 -10.85 -15.01 0.79
C VAL A 224 -12.21 -15.45 1.35
N ASP A 225 -12.25 -16.53 2.13
CA ASP A 225 -13.51 -17.19 2.49
C ASP A 225 -14.23 -16.55 3.69
N ARG A 226 -13.47 -15.95 4.61
CA ARG A 226 -14.03 -15.38 5.85
C ARG A 226 -14.19 -13.87 5.80
N LEU A 227 -13.27 -13.18 5.11
CA LEU A 227 -13.29 -11.72 5.03
C LEU A 227 -13.89 -11.22 3.71
N GLY A 228 -13.93 -12.08 2.68
CA GLY A 228 -14.41 -11.70 1.34
C GLY A 228 -13.45 -10.74 0.64
N ALA A 229 -12.14 -10.99 0.80
CA ALA A 229 -11.11 -10.18 0.17
C ALA A 229 -11.27 -10.17 -1.36
N GLN A 230 -11.24 -8.98 -1.94
CA GLN A 230 -11.21 -8.74 -3.38
C GLN A 230 -9.77 -8.64 -3.90
N ARG A 231 -8.83 -8.32 -3.01
CA ARG A 231 -7.40 -8.32 -3.27
C ARG A 231 -6.64 -8.90 -2.08
N ILE A 232 -5.49 -9.47 -2.34
CA ILE A 232 -4.58 -10.04 -1.33
C ILE A 232 -3.24 -9.31 -1.40
N GLY A 233 -2.86 -8.64 -0.32
CA GLY A 233 -1.53 -8.08 -0.17
C GLY A 233 -0.48 -9.19 -0.02
N HIS A 234 0.58 -9.13 -0.82
CA HIS A 234 1.69 -10.08 -0.92
C HIS A 234 1.31 -11.47 -1.43
N GLY A 235 0.51 -12.24 -0.70
CA GLY A 235 0.01 -13.55 -1.11
C GLY A 235 1.10 -14.62 -1.34
N CYS A 236 2.34 -14.41 -0.90
CA CYS A 236 3.50 -15.26 -1.24
C CYS A 236 3.29 -16.73 -0.91
N ALA A 237 2.59 -17.05 0.18
CA ALA A 237 2.30 -18.43 0.58
C ALA A 237 1.31 -19.14 -0.36
N ALA A 238 0.52 -18.42 -1.15
CA ALA A 238 -0.53 -19.00 -1.99
C ALA A 238 0.01 -19.89 -3.12
N VAL A 239 1.24 -19.65 -3.59
CA VAL A 239 1.83 -20.42 -4.71
C VAL A 239 2.08 -21.89 -4.38
N GLY A 240 2.08 -22.25 -3.10
CA GLY A 240 2.18 -23.64 -2.65
C GLY A 240 0.87 -24.42 -2.75
N ASP A 241 -0.27 -23.77 -3.04
CA ASP A 241 -1.59 -24.39 -3.06
C ASP A 241 -2.28 -24.19 -4.42
N PRO A 242 -2.27 -25.22 -5.31
CA PRO A 242 -2.91 -25.13 -6.61
C PRO A 242 -4.43 -24.92 -6.58
N GLU A 243 -5.10 -25.34 -5.50
CA GLU A 243 -6.54 -25.12 -5.34
C GLU A 243 -6.82 -23.64 -5.04
N LEU A 244 -6.03 -23.05 -4.16
CA LEU A 244 -6.10 -21.61 -3.88
C LEU A 244 -5.80 -20.78 -5.14
N LEU A 245 -4.79 -21.14 -5.91
CA LEU A 245 -4.49 -20.42 -7.17
C LEU A 245 -5.68 -20.48 -8.14
N ARG A 246 -6.32 -21.65 -8.32
CA ARG A 246 -7.54 -21.77 -9.13
C ARG A 246 -8.69 -20.93 -8.57
N ARG A 247 -8.81 -20.84 -7.23
CA ARG A 247 -9.82 -20.00 -6.57
C ARG A 247 -9.59 -18.52 -6.84
N LEU A 248 -8.35 -18.04 -6.67
CA LEU A 248 -7.98 -16.65 -6.93
C LEU A 248 -8.23 -16.26 -8.40
N ALA A 249 -7.82 -17.12 -9.34
CA ALA A 249 -8.02 -16.90 -10.77
C ALA A 249 -9.51 -16.87 -11.15
N ARG A 250 -10.30 -17.84 -10.68
CA ARG A 250 -11.73 -17.95 -11.00
C ARG A 250 -12.55 -16.75 -10.49
N ASP A 251 -12.22 -16.28 -9.30
CA ASP A 251 -12.96 -15.20 -8.63
C ASP A 251 -12.33 -13.82 -8.92
N GLU A 252 -11.33 -13.75 -9.81
CA GLU A 252 -10.59 -12.55 -10.22
C GLU A 252 -10.01 -11.76 -9.04
N ILE A 253 -9.55 -12.49 -7.98
CA ILE A 253 -8.94 -11.88 -6.80
C ILE A 253 -7.50 -11.50 -7.13
N VAL A 254 -7.22 -10.19 -7.11
CA VAL A 254 -5.89 -9.65 -7.45
C VAL A 254 -4.88 -9.92 -6.33
N VAL A 255 -3.67 -10.36 -6.69
CA VAL A 255 -2.53 -10.40 -5.78
C VAL A 255 -1.68 -9.14 -5.96
N GLU A 256 -1.52 -8.36 -4.89
CA GLU A 256 -0.71 -7.15 -4.82
C GLU A 256 0.75 -7.57 -4.56
N CYS A 257 1.54 -7.70 -5.64
CA CYS A 257 2.92 -8.19 -5.61
C CYS A 257 3.90 -7.06 -5.29
N CYS A 258 4.51 -7.09 -4.11
CA CYS A 258 5.49 -6.12 -3.63
C CYS A 258 6.89 -6.72 -3.70
N LEU A 259 7.50 -6.76 -4.91
CA LEU A 259 8.68 -7.58 -5.17
C LEU A 259 9.86 -7.25 -4.25
N SER A 260 10.22 -5.98 -4.13
CA SER A 260 11.33 -5.55 -3.26
C SER A 260 11.06 -5.88 -1.80
N SER A 261 9.87 -5.54 -1.31
CA SER A 261 9.46 -5.78 0.07
C SER A 261 9.49 -7.27 0.41
N ASN A 262 8.97 -8.14 -0.46
CA ASN A 262 8.92 -9.57 -0.20
C ASN A 262 10.31 -10.22 -0.02
N TYR A 263 11.35 -9.69 -0.70
CA TYR A 263 12.73 -10.10 -0.42
C TYR A 263 13.28 -9.47 0.87
N HIS A 264 12.93 -8.23 1.16
CA HIS A 264 13.41 -7.50 2.34
C HIS A 264 12.85 -8.07 3.64
N THR A 265 11.56 -8.42 3.66
CA THR A 265 10.90 -9.02 4.83
C THR A 265 11.24 -10.51 5.01
N GLY A 266 11.85 -11.13 3.99
CA GLY A 266 12.14 -12.56 3.99
C GLY A 266 10.94 -13.45 3.65
N ALA A 267 9.83 -12.87 3.21
CA ALA A 267 8.69 -13.63 2.66
C ALA A 267 9.13 -14.49 1.48
N ILE A 268 10.05 -13.95 0.67
CA ILE A 268 10.72 -14.66 -0.40
C ILE A 268 12.22 -14.70 -0.12
N LYS A 269 12.80 -15.88 -0.19
CA LYS A 269 14.24 -16.04 0.03
C LYS A 269 15.02 -15.44 -1.14
N ARG A 270 16.05 -14.65 -0.85
CA ARG A 270 16.94 -14.10 -1.88
C ARG A 270 17.54 -15.22 -2.74
N GLY A 271 17.59 -14.98 -4.05
CA GLY A 271 18.08 -15.94 -5.03
C GLY A 271 17.04 -16.97 -5.50
N THR A 272 15.79 -16.90 -5.01
CA THR A 272 14.66 -17.63 -5.59
C THR A 272 13.79 -16.68 -6.43
N PRO A 273 13.19 -17.17 -7.55
CA PRO A 273 12.26 -16.36 -8.35
C PRO A 273 11.07 -15.87 -7.51
N HIS A 274 10.58 -14.66 -7.81
CA HIS A 274 9.39 -14.15 -7.18
C HIS A 274 8.14 -14.92 -7.63
N PRO A 275 7.15 -15.15 -6.75
CA PRO A 275 5.92 -15.87 -7.08
C PRO A 275 5.06 -15.26 -8.20
N ILE A 276 5.30 -14.02 -8.60
CA ILE A 276 4.51 -13.29 -9.61
C ILE A 276 4.34 -14.08 -10.92
N GLN A 277 5.39 -14.78 -11.37
CA GLN A 277 5.31 -15.64 -12.56
C GLN A 277 4.30 -16.77 -12.36
N ARG A 278 4.32 -17.42 -11.18
CA ARG A 278 3.41 -18.52 -10.86
C ARG A 278 1.97 -18.07 -10.76
N PHE A 279 1.70 -16.87 -10.27
CA PHE A 279 0.36 -16.29 -10.28
C PHE A 279 -0.14 -16.09 -11.70
N LEU A 280 0.67 -15.52 -12.59
CA LEU A 280 0.30 -15.31 -14.00
C LEU A 280 0.08 -16.63 -14.75
N GLU A 281 0.95 -17.64 -14.56
CA GLU A 281 0.80 -18.98 -15.13
C GLU A 281 -0.50 -19.66 -14.69
N ALA A 282 -0.96 -19.38 -13.48
CA ALA A 282 -2.23 -19.88 -12.95
C ALA A 282 -3.45 -19.04 -13.37
N GLY A 283 -3.25 -17.94 -14.13
CA GLY A 283 -4.31 -17.01 -14.53
C GLY A 283 -4.79 -16.08 -13.42
N VAL A 284 -4.05 -15.96 -12.32
CA VAL A 284 -4.36 -15.02 -11.23
C VAL A 284 -3.97 -13.60 -11.64
N PRO A 285 -4.88 -12.62 -11.56
CA PRO A 285 -4.53 -11.24 -11.84
C PRO A 285 -3.57 -10.70 -10.78
N VAL A 286 -2.56 -9.92 -11.21
CA VAL A 286 -1.56 -9.33 -10.33
C VAL A 286 -1.49 -7.82 -10.48
N ALA A 287 -1.18 -7.12 -9.39
CA ALA A 287 -0.77 -5.73 -9.39
C ALA A 287 0.69 -5.66 -8.92
N ILE A 288 1.52 -4.85 -9.61
CA ILE A 288 2.90 -4.59 -9.21
C ILE A 288 2.89 -3.37 -8.29
N CYS A 289 3.34 -3.56 -7.06
CA CYS A 289 3.19 -2.58 -5.98
C CYS A 289 4.51 -2.32 -5.25
N CYS A 290 4.62 -1.13 -4.64
CA CYS A 290 5.85 -0.67 -3.97
C CYS A 290 5.93 -1.00 -2.48
N ASP A 291 4.79 -1.16 -1.81
CA ASP A 291 4.66 -1.28 -0.36
C ASP A 291 5.19 -0.02 0.36
N ASN A 292 6.46 0.04 0.71
CA ASN A 292 7.10 1.15 1.42
C ASN A 292 8.28 1.71 0.60
N THR A 293 8.04 2.76 -0.18
CA THR A 293 9.02 3.25 -1.15
C THR A 293 10.33 3.73 -0.53
N THR A 294 10.28 4.38 0.63
CA THR A 294 11.47 4.86 1.35
C THR A 294 12.21 3.70 2.00
N VAL A 295 11.52 2.85 2.75
CA VAL A 295 12.14 1.70 3.42
C VAL A 295 12.80 0.76 2.42
N SER A 296 12.11 0.45 1.33
CA SER A 296 12.61 -0.46 0.28
C SER A 296 13.54 0.20 -0.74
N ARG A 297 13.75 1.51 -0.68
CA ARG A 297 14.54 2.29 -1.67
C ARG A 297 14.06 2.05 -3.10
N THR A 298 12.75 2.04 -3.29
CA THR A 298 12.09 1.71 -4.55
C THR A 298 11.07 2.76 -4.97
N ASP A 299 10.54 2.59 -6.15
CA ASP A 299 9.43 3.33 -6.74
C ASP A 299 8.75 2.47 -7.81
N SER A 300 7.60 2.91 -8.33
CA SER A 300 6.84 2.14 -9.33
C SER A 300 7.61 1.83 -10.62
N VAL A 301 8.61 2.65 -10.99
CA VAL A 301 9.49 2.34 -12.16
C VAL A 301 10.42 1.20 -11.82
N ARG A 302 11.05 1.25 -10.65
CA ARG A 302 12.00 0.21 -10.19
C ARG A 302 11.30 -1.12 -9.93
N GLU A 303 10.10 -1.10 -9.30
CA GLU A 303 9.31 -2.33 -9.12
C GLU A 303 8.88 -2.91 -10.46
N SER A 304 8.41 -2.09 -11.41
CA SER A 304 8.09 -2.52 -12.76
C SER A 304 9.30 -3.07 -13.51
N ALA A 305 10.49 -2.45 -13.34
CA ALA A 305 11.73 -2.95 -13.95
C ALA A 305 12.15 -4.31 -13.36
N ARG A 306 12.03 -4.48 -12.05
CA ARG A 306 12.28 -5.76 -11.37
C ARG A 306 11.29 -6.83 -11.81
N ALA A 307 10.01 -6.50 -11.91
CA ALA A 307 9.00 -7.41 -12.43
C ALA A 307 9.28 -7.79 -13.89
N ALA A 308 9.74 -6.85 -14.73
CA ALA A 308 10.08 -7.13 -16.13
C ALA A 308 11.25 -8.12 -16.29
N GLU A 309 12.16 -8.22 -15.33
CA GLU A 309 13.21 -9.24 -15.30
C GLU A 309 12.63 -10.65 -15.04
N GLU A 310 11.52 -10.76 -14.32
CA GLU A 310 10.87 -12.03 -13.97
C GLU A 310 9.82 -12.46 -15.02
N ILE A 311 9.01 -11.54 -15.52
CA ILE A 311 7.81 -11.84 -16.33
C ILE A 311 7.80 -11.18 -17.71
N GLY A 312 8.79 -10.34 -18.04
CA GLY A 312 8.86 -9.59 -19.29
C GLY A 312 8.00 -8.31 -19.30
N LEU A 313 8.35 -7.39 -20.20
CA LEU A 313 7.75 -6.04 -20.24
C LEU A 313 6.26 -6.04 -20.62
N GLU A 314 5.86 -6.90 -21.56
CA GLU A 314 4.44 -7.00 -21.99
C GLU A 314 3.53 -7.45 -20.84
N ALA A 315 4.01 -8.39 -20.00
CA ALA A 315 3.27 -8.83 -18.83
C ALA A 315 3.19 -7.74 -17.74
N VAL A 316 4.23 -6.91 -17.59
CA VAL A 316 4.20 -5.74 -16.71
C VAL A 316 3.14 -4.73 -17.16
N GLU A 317 3.07 -4.42 -18.46
CA GLU A 317 2.03 -3.54 -19.01
C GLU A 317 0.63 -4.13 -18.82
N ALA A 318 0.48 -5.44 -18.98
CA ALA A 318 -0.79 -6.12 -18.72
C ALA A 318 -1.17 -6.08 -17.23
N ALA A 319 -0.19 -6.23 -16.32
CA ALA A 319 -0.42 -6.13 -14.88
C ALA A 319 -0.92 -4.74 -14.46
N HIS A 320 -0.36 -3.65 -15.01
CA HIS A 320 -0.87 -2.30 -14.74
C HIS A 320 -2.29 -2.09 -15.28
N ARG A 321 -2.63 -2.65 -16.45
CA ARG A 321 -4.02 -2.62 -16.96
C ARG A 321 -4.98 -3.43 -16.08
N ALA A 322 -4.56 -4.59 -15.60
CA ALA A 322 -5.34 -5.40 -14.67
C ALA A 322 -5.54 -4.66 -13.32
N ALA A 323 -4.49 -4.05 -12.79
CA ALA A 323 -4.56 -3.25 -11.57
C ALA A 323 -5.55 -2.07 -11.71
N GLU A 324 -5.57 -1.40 -12.87
CA GLU A 324 -6.53 -0.32 -13.15
C GLU A 324 -7.99 -0.80 -13.11
N ALA A 325 -8.27 -1.99 -13.61
CA ALA A 325 -9.61 -2.58 -13.58
C ALA A 325 -10.07 -2.98 -12.17
N HIS A 326 -9.13 -3.12 -11.22
CA HIS A 326 -9.41 -3.58 -9.85
C HIS A 326 -9.15 -2.51 -8.78
N THR A 327 -8.98 -1.24 -9.17
CA THR A 327 -8.93 -0.13 -8.21
C THR A 327 -10.26 0.01 -7.47
N PHE A 328 -10.19 0.40 -6.21
CA PHE A 328 -11.37 0.73 -5.40
C PHE A 328 -11.83 2.18 -5.58
N ILE A 329 -11.06 2.98 -6.32
CA ILE A 329 -11.40 4.39 -6.60
C ILE A 329 -12.59 4.43 -7.57
N HIS A 330 -13.60 5.24 -7.27
CA HIS A 330 -14.75 5.42 -8.15
C HIS A 330 -14.35 5.95 -9.54
N PRO A 331 -15.02 5.52 -10.62
CA PRO A 331 -14.73 5.98 -11.97
C PRO A 331 -14.86 7.49 -12.14
N GLU A 332 -13.99 8.10 -12.95
CA GLU A 332 -14.02 9.55 -13.24
C GLU A 332 -15.32 10.02 -13.95
N THR A 333 -16.01 9.12 -14.64
CA THR A 333 -17.30 9.43 -15.27
C THR A 333 -18.35 9.93 -14.28
N ALA A 334 -18.28 9.45 -13.02
CA ALA A 334 -19.14 9.93 -11.95
C ALA A 334 -18.83 11.37 -11.50
N LEU A 335 -17.64 11.90 -11.86
CA LEU A 335 -17.20 13.25 -11.51
C LEU A 335 -17.59 14.30 -12.58
N ARG A 336 -17.77 13.87 -13.85
CA ARG A 336 -18.05 14.79 -14.97
C ARG A 336 -19.53 15.18 -15.12
N GLU A 337 -20.44 14.34 -14.62
CA GLU A 337 -21.88 14.61 -14.70
C GLU A 337 -22.36 15.70 -13.72
N SER A 338 -21.52 16.09 -12.73
CA SER A 338 -21.85 17.13 -11.74
C SER A 338 -21.38 18.54 -12.14
N ASP A 339 -20.50 18.68 -13.13
CA ASP A 339 -19.98 19.99 -13.57
C ASP A 339 -20.84 20.63 -14.69
N GLY A 340 -21.96 20.03 -15.01
CA GLY A 340 -22.87 20.41 -16.11
C GLY A 340 -24.27 20.85 -15.72
N GLU A 341 -24.60 21.05 -14.40
CA GLU A 341 -25.88 21.59 -13.96
C GLU A 341 -25.73 22.95 -13.29
#